data_d32ac4af635f9e69f3b3d959598b2e74
#
_entry.id   d32ac4af635f9e69f3b3d959598b2e74
#
_cell.length_a   1.000
_cell.length_b   1.000
_cell.length_c   1.000
_cell.angle_alpha   90.00
_cell.angle_beta   90.00
_cell.angle_gamma   90.00
#
_symmetry.space_group_name_H-M   'P 1'
#
loop_
_entity.id
_entity.type
_entity.pdbx_description
1 polymer ?
#
loop_
_entity_poly.entity_id
_entity_poly.type
_entity_poly.pdbx_seq_one_letter_code
_entity_poly.pdbx_strand_id
1 'polypeptide(L)' 'MTTQDVKKKIIDVIEESTETELELTPDTEIFADMGLSSVEVVVMLGDLEDAFGIDIPAADIRNVRTIGELSDLIIFILKG' A
#
# COMPACT_ATOMS: atom_id res chain seq x y z
N MET A 1 1.06 -14.55 -10.21
CA MET A 1 1.34 -14.27 -8.79
C MET A 1 0.22 -14.76 -7.90
N THR A 2 0.58 -15.35 -6.77
CA THR A 2 -0.43 -15.71 -5.77
C THR A 2 -0.79 -14.48 -4.94
N THR A 3 -1.88 -14.58 -4.17
CA THR A 3 -2.27 -13.50 -3.26
C THR A 3 -1.16 -13.20 -2.25
N GLN A 4 -0.47 -14.23 -1.76
CA GLN A 4 0.64 -14.02 -0.83
C GLN A 4 1.82 -13.29 -1.47
N ASP A 5 2.12 -13.61 -2.73
CA ASP A 5 3.17 -12.92 -3.47
C ASP A 5 2.84 -11.44 -3.65
N VAL A 6 1.59 -11.12 -3.96
CA VAL A 6 1.12 -9.75 -4.11
C VAL A 6 1.27 -9.00 -2.79
N LYS A 7 0.82 -9.59 -1.68
CA LYS A 7 0.91 -8.95 -0.36
C LYS A 7 2.36 -8.69 0.04
N LYS A 8 3.24 -9.65 -0.21
CA LYS A 8 4.66 -9.49 0.09
C LYS A 8 5.27 -8.35 -0.74
N LYS A 9 4.94 -8.31 -2.02
CA LYS A 9 5.43 -7.24 -2.90
C LYS A 9 4.94 -5.87 -2.45
N ILE A 10 3.70 -5.77 -2.01
CA ILE A 10 3.15 -4.52 -1.49
C ILE A 10 3.96 -4.04 -0.28
N ILE A 11 4.22 -4.93 0.67
CA ILE A 11 5.01 -4.59 1.84
C ILE A 11 6.43 -4.15 1.45
N ASP A 12 7.07 -4.89 0.55
CA ASP A 12 8.41 -4.55 0.09
C ASP A 12 8.45 -3.16 -0.57
N VAL A 13 7.47 -2.83 -1.39
CA VAL A 13 7.39 -1.52 -2.04
C VAL A 13 7.16 -0.42 -1.00
N ILE A 14 6.28 -0.65 -0.03
CA ILE A 14 6.01 0.33 1.03
C ILE A 14 7.27 0.57 1.87
N GLU A 15 7.97 -0.49 2.26
CA GLU A 15 9.22 -0.35 3.02
C GLU A 15 10.24 0.48 2.26
N GLU A 16 10.41 0.21 0.97
CA GLU A 16 11.35 0.91 0.13
C GLU A 16 10.96 2.36 -0.09
N SER A 17 9.69 2.60 -0.33
CA SER A 17 9.15 3.95 -0.60
C SER A 17 9.20 4.85 0.62
N THR A 18 8.90 4.33 1.81
CA THR A 18 8.80 5.11 3.04
C THR A 18 10.06 5.04 3.89
N GLU A 19 10.98 4.14 3.58
CA GLU A 19 12.21 3.90 4.35
C GLU A 19 11.93 3.68 5.83
N THR A 20 10.78 3.08 6.15
CA THR A 20 10.38 2.84 7.53
C THR A 20 11.22 1.74 8.18
N GLU A 21 11.48 1.90 9.47
CA GLU A 21 12.13 0.87 10.28
C GLU A 21 11.11 -0.01 11.00
N LEU A 22 9.82 0.30 10.86
CA LEU A 22 8.77 -0.50 11.48
C LEU A 22 8.64 -1.85 10.80
N GLU A 23 8.31 -2.87 11.59
CA GLU A 23 7.92 -4.15 11.05
C GLU A 23 6.48 -4.01 10.52
N LEU A 24 6.32 -4.07 9.20
CA LEU A 24 5.02 -3.88 8.57
C LEU A 24 4.21 -5.18 8.59
N THR A 25 2.97 -5.08 9.07
CA THR A 25 2.02 -6.17 9.09
C THR A 25 0.71 -5.71 8.45
N PRO A 26 -0.21 -6.63 8.11
CA PRO A 26 -1.51 -6.22 7.58
C PRO A 26 -2.30 -5.29 8.52
N ASP A 27 -2.03 -5.36 9.82
CA ASP A 27 -2.73 -4.53 10.80
C ASP A 27 -2.07 -3.15 11.00
N THR A 28 -0.91 -2.92 10.42
CA THR A 28 -0.21 -1.63 10.54
C THR A 28 -1.05 -0.51 9.92
N GLU A 29 -1.33 0.53 10.69
CA GLU A 29 -2.09 1.68 10.21
C GLU A 29 -1.15 2.66 9.51
N ILE A 30 -1.51 3.02 8.28
CA ILE A 30 -0.66 3.84 7.41
C ILE A 30 -0.42 5.22 8.01
N PHE A 31 -1.45 5.86 8.52
CA PHE A 31 -1.30 7.19 9.12
C PHE A 31 -0.93 7.13 10.60
N ALA A 32 -1.61 6.29 11.37
CA ALA A 32 -1.43 6.25 12.83
C ALA A 32 -0.12 5.60 13.26
N ASP A 33 0.22 4.45 12.66
CA ASP A 33 1.43 3.72 13.06
C ASP A 33 2.67 4.18 12.33
N MET A 34 2.55 4.41 11.02
CA MET A 34 3.69 4.84 10.20
C MET A 34 3.92 6.34 10.25
N GLY A 35 2.92 7.12 10.64
CA GLY A 35 3.03 8.57 10.75
C GLY A 35 3.25 9.28 9.42
N LEU A 36 2.76 8.72 8.33
CA LEU A 36 2.93 9.31 7.01
C LEU A 36 2.03 10.52 6.82
N SER A 37 2.57 11.55 6.16
CA SER A 37 1.77 12.69 5.72
C SER A 37 1.00 12.32 4.44
N SER A 38 0.03 13.17 4.06
CA SER A 38 -0.71 12.96 2.82
C SER A 38 0.19 12.92 1.60
N VAL A 39 1.23 13.77 1.58
CA VAL A 39 2.18 13.82 0.46
C VAL A 39 2.99 12.51 0.40
N GLU A 40 3.43 12.03 1.53
CA GLU A 40 4.18 10.77 1.59
C GLU A 40 3.33 9.59 1.13
N VAL A 41 2.05 9.58 1.49
CA VAL A 41 1.11 8.55 1.04
C VAL A 41 0.93 8.60 -0.47
N VAL A 42 0.84 9.80 -1.05
CA VAL A 42 0.72 9.96 -2.51
C VAL A 42 1.95 9.39 -3.22
N VAL A 43 3.15 9.65 -2.69
CA VAL A 43 4.39 9.10 -3.26
C VAL A 43 4.40 7.57 -3.16
N MET A 44 4.03 7.04 -2.00
CA MET A 44 3.94 5.59 -1.79
C MET A 44 2.97 4.94 -2.77
N LEU A 45 1.80 5.56 -2.98
CA LEU A 45 0.81 5.05 -3.92
C LEU A 45 1.33 5.07 -5.36
N GLY A 46 2.04 6.13 -5.74
CA GLY A 46 2.67 6.20 -7.05
C GLY A 46 3.65 5.05 -7.27
N ASP A 47 4.43 4.72 -6.26
CA ASP A 47 5.37 3.59 -6.34
C ASP A 47 4.64 2.26 -6.48
N LEU A 48 3.52 2.09 -5.77
CA LEU A 48 2.70 0.90 -5.88
C LEU A 48 2.04 0.79 -7.25
N GLU A 49 1.55 1.90 -7.78
CA GLU A 49 0.97 1.94 -9.13
C GLU A 49 1.98 1.51 -10.18
N ASP A 50 3.21 2.02 -10.07
CA ASP A 50 4.28 1.65 -10.99
C ASP A 50 4.67 0.17 -10.85
N ALA A 51 4.75 -0.31 -9.61
CA ALA A 51 5.16 -1.68 -9.33
C ALA A 51 4.19 -2.72 -9.89
N PHE A 52 2.90 -2.41 -9.90
CA PHE A 52 1.85 -3.33 -10.34
C PHE A 52 1.24 -2.97 -11.69
N GLY A 53 1.59 -1.81 -12.24
CA GLY A 53 1.04 -1.36 -13.52
C GLY A 53 -0.46 -1.09 -13.44
N ILE A 54 -0.93 -0.50 -12.35
CA ILE A 54 -2.34 -0.21 -12.11
C ILE A 54 -2.54 1.26 -11.73
N ASP A 55 -3.79 1.71 -11.79
CA ASP A 55 -4.19 3.00 -11.25
C ASP A 55 -4.94 2.78 -9.94
N ILE A 56 -4.58 3.53 -8.90
CA ILE A 56 -5.26 3.48 -7.62
C ILE A 56 -6.01 4.80 -7.45
N PRO A 57 -7.36 4.79 -7.53
CA PRO A 57 -8.13 6.03 -7.40
C PRO A 57 -7.92 6.68 -6.03
N ALA A 58 -7.64 7.98 -6.02
CA ALA A 58 -7.42 8.71 -4.77
C ALA A 58 -8.61 8.64 -3.83
N ALA A 59 -9.83 8.57 -4.38
CA ALA A 59 -11.03 8.47 -3.57
C ALA A 59 -11.09 7.17 -2.76
N ASP A 60 -10.54 6.08 -3.28
CA ASP A 60 -10.54 4.79 -2.60
C ASP A 60 -9.59 4.77 -1.41
N ILE A 61 -8.55 5.59 -1.45
CA ILE A 61 -7.55 5.66 -0.38
C ILE A 61 -8.13 6.21 0.92
N ARG A 62 -9.15 7.04 0.83
CA ARG A 62 -9.80 7.61 2.02
C ARG A 62 -10.42 6.55 2.92
N ASN A 63 -10.75 5.39 2.34
CA ASN A 63 -11.35 4.29 3.08
C ASN A 63 -10.32 3.26 3.54
N VAL A 64 -9.06 3.46 3.19
CA VAL A 64 -7.97 2.55 3.54
C VAL A 64 -7.27 3.06 4.78
N ARG A 65 -7.20 2.22 5.81
CA ARG A 65 -6.57 2.57 7.08
C ARG A 65 -5.32 1.74 7.33
N THR A 66 -5.38 0.45 7.01
CA THR A 66 -4.28 -0.48 7.26
C THR A 66 -3.65 -0.95 5.96
N ILE A 67 -2.45 -1.53 6.09
CA ILE A 67 -1.77 -2.15 4.95
C ILE A 67 -2.60 -3.30 4.39
N GLY A 68 -3.29 -4.06 5.27
CA GLY A 68 -4.17 -5.14 4.83
C GLY A 68 -5.31 -4.65 3.96
N GLU A 69 -5.94 -3.54 4.35
CA GLU A 69 -7.01 -2.93 3.54
C GLU A 69 -6.48 -2.42 2.21
N LEU A 70 -5.29 -1.83 2.20
CA LEU A 70 -4.64 -1.39 0.97
C LEU A 70 -4.33 -2.58 0.06
N SER A 71 -3.84 -3.68 0.64
CA SER A 71 -3.56 -4.90 -0.11
C SER A 71 -4.84 -5.46 -0.75
N ASP A 72 -5.94 -5.47 -0.01
CA ASP A 72 -7.23 -5.94 -0.53
C ASP A 72 -7.70 -5.08 -1.70
N LEU A 73 -7.52 -3.77 -1.60
CA LEU A 73 -7.86 -2.85 -2.68
C LEU A 73 -7.04 -3.14 -3.93
N ILE A 74 -5.73 -3.30 -3.78
CA ILE A 74 -4.84 -3.57 -4.90
C ILE A 74 -5.20 -4.91 -5.56
N ILE A 75 -5.46 -5.94 -4.76
CA ILE A 75 -5.86 -7.25 -5.27
C ILE A 75 -7.18 -7.14 -6.04
N PHE A 76 -8.12 -6.37 -5.53
CA PHE A 76 -9.39 -6.12 -6.22
C PHE A 76 -9.17 -5.47 -7.59
N ILE A 77 -8.30 -4.46 -7.65
CA ILE A 77 -7.97 -3.78 -8.91
C ILE A 77 -7.28 -4.73 -9.89
N LEU A 78 -6.35 -5.56 -9.40
CA LEU A 78 -5.64 -6.52 -10.24
C LEU A 78 -6.54 -7.57 -10.85
N LYS A 79 -7.63 -7.90 -10.19
CA LYS A 79 -8.60 -8.88 -10.72
C LYS A 79 -9.46 -8.28 -11.84
N GLY A 80 -9.41 -7.00 -12.02
CA GLY A 80 -10.16 -6.30 -13.04
C GLY A 80 -11.56 -6.01 -12.63
#